data_d8b8a4b88b7ea2be65e8ee8ea3a68a45
#
_entry.id   d8b8a4b88b7ea2be65e8ee8ea3a68a45
#
_cell.length_a   1.000
_cell.length_b   1.000
_cell.length_c   1.000
_cell.angle_alpha   90.00
_cell.angle_beta   90.00
_cell.angle_gamma   90.00
#
_symmetry.space_group_name_H-M   'P 1'
#
loop_
_entity.id
_entity.type
_entity.pdbx_description
1 polymer ?
#
loop_
_entity_poly.entity_id
_entity_poly.type
_entity_poly.pdbx_seq_one_letter_code
_entity_poly.pdbx_strand_id
1 'polypeptide(L)'
;MPEPDAPVKIEHIPSIPFDGSDVRLISEEFQKDQEGLALANAPVVVGIGMGVGSAEGLRQVQAMARSVEATIGTTRDVVHEGWLPQQLQIGISGRTVAPTVYISVGIRGAFNHTVGLQRAGVIISINTNRRAVMFRSSDFGIVGPWEEFLAPLIEQLRPLLLELSENAN
;
A
#
# COMPACT_ATOMS: atom_id res chain seq x y z
N MET A 1 -34.22 -20.54 -15.97
CA MET A 1 -33.20 -19.74 -16.68
C MET A 1 -33.97 -18.69 -17.47
N PRO A 2 -33.64 -17.39 -17.37
CA PRO A 2 -34.26 -16.38 -18.21
C PRO A 2 -33.83 -16.61 -19.68
N GLU A 3 -34.76 -16.37 -20.61
CA GLU A 3 -34.50 -16.49 -22.03
C GLU A 3 -33.36 -15.55 -22.46
N PRO A 4 -32.37 -16.02 -23.24
CA PRO A 4 -31.20 -15.24 -23.58
C PRO A 4 -31.41 -14.09 -24.59
N ASP A 5 -32.61 -13.88 -25.10
CA ASP A 5 -32.92 -12.93 -26.18
C ASP A 5 -34.01 -11.89 -25.86
N ALA A 6 -34.30 -11.64 -24.58
CA ALA A 6 -35.21 -10.55 -24.24
C ALA A 6 -34.58 -9.18 -24.60
N PRO A 7 -35.21 -8.34 -25.43
CA PRO A 7 -34.64 -7.05 -25.80
C PRO A 7 -34.48 -6.17 -24.56
N VAL A 8 -33.24 -5.65 -24.39
CA VAL A 8 -32.96 -4.69 -23.31
C VAL A 8 -33.76 -3.41 -23.54
N LYS A 9 -34.68 -3.08 -22.63
CA LYS A 9 -35.41 -1.84 -22.68
C LYS A 9 -34.49 -0.72 -22.18
N ILE A 10 -34.07 0.15 -23.08
CA ILE A 10 -33.29 1.34 -22.75
C ILE A 10 -34.24 2.50 -22.55
N GLU A 11 -34.30 3.05 -21.35
CA GLU A 11 -35.02 4.27 -21.05
C GLU A 11 -34.04 5.45 -21.04
N HIS A 12 -34.30 6.44 -21.87
CA HIS A 12 -33.57 7.71 -21.85
C HIS A 12 -34.17 8.60 -20.77
N ILE A 13 -33.43 8.80 -19.68
CA ILE A 13 -33.78 9.77 -18.64
C ILE A 13 -33.24 11.12 -19.10
N PRO A 14 -34.10 12.16 -19.28
CA PRO A 14 -33.61 13.48 -19.65
C PRO A 14 -32.69 14.01 -18.53
N SER A 15 -31.54 14.59 -18.94
CA SER A 15 -30.65 15.24 -17.99
C SER A 15 -31.38 16.42 -17.34
N ILE A 16 -31.32 16.51 -16.03
CA ILE A 16 -31.75 17.71 -15.31
C ILE A 16 -30.75 18.80 -15.66
N PRO A 17 -31.16 19.93 -16.27
CA PRO A 17 -30.23 21.01 -16.58
C PRO A 17 -29.67 21.56 -15.26
N PHE A 18 -28.37 21.41 -15.06
CA PHE A 18 -27.64 22.01 -13.96
C PHE A 18 -27.11 23.35 -14.44
N ASP A 19 -27.68 24.44 -13.97
CA ASP A 19 -27.29 25.81 -14.36
C ASP A 19 -26.05 26.31 -13.57
N GLY A 20 -25.60 25.55 -12.58
CA GLY A 20 -24.41 25.89 -11.78
C GLY A 20 -24.59 27.05 -10.82
N SER A 21 -25.80 27.64 -10.74
CA SER A 21 -26.07 28.84 -9.94
C SER A 21 -25.91 28.62 -8.44
N ASP A 22 -26.13 27.38 -7.97
CA ASP A 22 -26.10 27.03 -6.55
C ASP A 22 -24.72 26.52 -6.07
N VAL A 23 -23.76 26.37 -7.00
CA VAL A 23 -22.43 25.89 -6.68
C VAL A 23 -21.39 26.95 -7.04
N ARG A 24 -20.71 27.49 -6.02
CA ARG A 24 -19.62 28.46 -6.18
C ARG A 24 -18.32 27.83 -5.72
N LEU A 25 -17.28 27.83 -6.57
CA LEU A 25 -15.92 27.53 -6.17
C LEU A 25 -15.43 28.63 -5.23
N ILE A 26 -15.20 28.28 -3.95
CA ILE A 26 -14.77 29.25 -2.93
C ILE A 26 -13.24 29.37 -2.92
N SER A 27 -12.56 28.22 -3.02
CA SER A 27 -11.09 28.18 -3.10
C SER A 27 -10.65 26.87 -3.74
N GLU A 28 -9.50 26.89 -4.39
CA GLU A 28 -8.81 25.71 -4.89
C GLU A 28 -7.40 25.69 -4.34
N GLU A 29 -7.06 24.65 -3.59
CA GLU A 29 -5.73 24.46 -3.01
C GLU A 29 -5.11 23.21 -3.60
N PHE A 30 -4.02 23.38 -4.37
CA PHE A 30 -3.24 22.27 -4.91
C PHE A 30 -2.20 21.81 -3.89
N GLN A 31 -2.50 20.75 -3.18
CA GLN A 31 -1.51 20.08 -2.34
C GLN A 31 -0.69 19.12 -3.21
N LYS A 32 0.62 19.39 -3.35
CA LYS A 32 1.54 18.47 -4.04
C LYS A 32 1.71 17.21 -3.19
N ASP A 33 1.07 16.12 -3.61
CA ASP A 33 1.19 14.80 -2.98
C ASP A 33 2.47 14.09 -3.47
N GLN A 34 3.62 14.63 -3.10
CA GLN A 34 4.93 14.10 -3.49
C GLN A 34 5.19 12.71 -2.89
N GLU A 35 4.83 12.50 -1.62
CA GLU A 35 5.04 11.22 -0.93
C GLU A 35 4.19 10.11 -1.54
N GLY A 36 2.93 10.39 -1.84
CA GLY A 36 2.05 9.42 -2.47
C GLY A 36 2.43 9.10 -3.91
N LEU A 37 2.93 10.06 -4.67
CA LEU A 37 3.46 9.82 -6.01
C LEU A 37 4.75 8.97 -5.96
N ALA A 38 5.63 9.26 -5.01
CA ALA A 38 6.83 8.46 -4.78
C ALA A 38 6.45 7.00 -4.44
N LEU A 39 5.46 6.81 -3.53
CA LEU A 39 4.98 5.48 -3.17
C LEU A 39 4.35 4.74 -4.37
N ALA A 40 3.57 5.42 -5.20
CA ALA A 40 2.90 4.80 -6.35
C ALA A 40 3.89 4.26 -7.40
N ASN A 41 5.06 4.88 -7.52
CA ASN A 41 6.09 4.56 -8.52
C ASN A 41 7.30 3.82 -7.94
N ALA A 42 7.32 3.56 -6.64
CA ALA A 42 8.48 2.96 -5.98
C ALA A 42 8.72 1.51 -6.43
N PRO A 43 9.94 1.15 -6.84
CA PRO A 43 10.31 -0.22 -7.20
C PRO A 43 10.42 -1.13 -5.98
N VAL A 44 10.78 -0.55 -4.82
CA VAL A 44 10.88 -1.27 -3.55
C VAL A 44 10.03 -0.56 -2.50
N VAL A 45 9.12 -1.31 -1.89
CA VAL A 45 8.23 -0.78 -0.85
C VAL A 45 8.33 -1.62 0.42
N VAL A 46 8.52 -0.96 1.56
CA VAL A 46 8.36 -1.57 2.88
C VAL A 46 7.02 -1.14 3.45
N GLY A 47 6.09 -2.09 3.51
CA GLY A 47 4.76 -1.90 4.08
C GLY A 47 4.74 -2.11 5.58
N ILE A 48 4.21 -1.15 6.32
CA ILE A 48 4.16 -1.15 7.79
C ILE A 48 2.74 -1.35 8.28
N GLY A 49 2.53 -2.36 9.14
CA GLY A 49 1.29 -2.60 9.84
C GLY A 49 1.40 -2.37 11.34
N MET A 50 0.27 -2.51 12.05
CA MET A 50 0.21 -2.35 13.52
C MET A 50 1.09 -3.34 14.28
N GLY A 51 1.51 -4.44 13.65
CA GLY A 51 2.40 -5.43 14.26
C GLY A 51 3.82 -4.93 14.54
N VAL A 52 4.19 -3.70 14.13
CA VAL A 52 5.45 -3.05 14.57
C VAL A 52 5.39 -2.61 16.04
N GLY A 53 4.19 -2.57 16.63
CA GLY A 53 3.94 -2.51 18.07
C GLY A 53 4.11 -1.14 18.72
N SER A 54 4.95 -0.24 18.20
CA SER A 54 5.22 1.06 18.82
C SER A 54 5.74 2.09 17.83
N ALA A 55 5.71 3.37 18.24
CA ALA A 55 6.34 4.47 17.49
C ALA A 55 7.86 4.28 17.37
N GLU A 56 8.50 3.62 18.34
CA GLU A 56 9.92 3.29 18.25
C GLU A 56 10.16 2.22 17.18
N GLY A 57 9.38 1.13 17.18
CA GLY A 57 9.43 0.10 16.14
C GLY A 57 9.19 0.69 14.74
N LEU A 58 8.24 1.62 14.62
CA LEU A 58 8.00 2.35 13.38
C LEU A 58 9.27 3.06 12.90
N ARG A 59 9.93 3.85 13.77
CA ARG A 59 11.17 4.57 13.42
C ARG A 59 12.30 3.62 12.97
N GLN A 60 12.43 2.47 13.66
CA GLN A 60 13.43 1.47 13.31
C GLN A 60 13.16 0.86 11.93
N VAL A 61 11.92 0.46 11.62
CA VAL A 61 11.54 -0.06 10.30
C VAL A 61 11.76 1.00 9.21
N GLN A 62 11.41 2.25 9.47
CA GLN A 62 11.65 3.36 8.55
C GLN A 62 13.16 3.60 8.29
N ALA A 63 14.00 3.48 9.32
CA ALA A 63 15.45 3.62 9.17
C ALA A 63 16.04 2.48 8.32
N MET A 64 15.59 1.24 8.54
CA MET A 64 15.98 0.09 7.73
C MET A 64 15.54 0.23 6.27
N ALA A 65 14.30 0.67 6.01
CA ALA A 65 13.82 0.91 4.66
C ALA A 65 14.67 1.96 3.93
N ARG A 66 14.97 3.08 4.59
CA ARG A 66 15.85 4.13 4.03
C ARG A 66 17.24 3.64 3.68
N SER A 67 17.80 2.68 4.43
CA SER A 67 19.14 2.14 4.18
C SER A 67 19.28 1.39 2.85
N VAL A 68 18.17 1.07 2.20
CA VAL A 68 18.08 0.41 0.89
C VAL A 68 17.21 1.21 -0.09
N GLU A 69 17.02 2.49 0.17
CA GLU A 69 16.24 3.43 -0.65
C GLU A 69 14.79 2.98 -0.92
N ALA A 70 14.25 2.11 -0.04
CA ALA A 70 12.88 1.66 -0.15
C ALA A 70 11.89 2.73 0.34
N THR A 71 10.79 2.88 -0.39
CA THR A 71 9.69 3.75 0.01
C THR A 71 8.81 3.09 1.06
N ILE A 72 8.29 3.88 1.98
CA ILE A 72 7.37 3.41 3.02
C ILE A 72 5.94 3.43 2.50
N GLY A 73 5.24 2.31 2.69
CA GLY A 73 3.80 2.23 2.60
C GLY A 73 3.18 1.80 3.92
N THR A 74 1.87 1.98 4.10
CA THR A 74 1.23 1.63 5.36
C THR A 74 -0.20 1.13 5.21
N THR A 75 -0.73 0.53 6.28
CA THR A 75 -2.14 0.12 6.34
C THR A 75 -3.02 1.26 6.88
N ARG A 76 -4.34 1.16 6.66
CA ARG A 76 -5.31 2.12 7.19
C ARG A 76 -5.25 2.25 8.70
N ASP A 77 -5.03 1.13 9.42
CA ASP A 77 -5.01 1.13 10.89
C ASP A 77 -3.88 2.02 11.43
N VAL A 78 -2.71 1.99 10.79
CA VAL A 78 -1.54 2.82 11.15
C VAL A 78 -1.80 4.32 10.90
N VAL A 79 -2.50 4.64 9.80
CA VAL A 79 -2.92 6.02 9.51
C VAL A 79 -3.96 6.50 10.53
N HIS A 80 -4.93 5.65 10.88
CA HIS A 80 -5.98 5.98 11.84
C HIS A 80 -5.41 6.24 13.24
N GLU A 81 -4.36 5.54 13.64
CA GLU A 81 -3.60 5.79 14.88
C GLU A 81 -2.71 7.04 14.81
N GLY A 82 -2.67 7.73 13.66
CA GLY A 82 -1.87 8.94 13.48
C GLY A 82 -0.36 8.71 13.40
N TRP A 83 0.09 7.47 13.18
CA TRP A 83 1.52 7.15 13.10
C TRP A 83 2.16 7.55 11.77
N LEU A 84 1.41 7.43 10.68
CA LEU A 84 1.84 7.81 9.33
C LEU A 84 0.72 8.56 8.59
N PRO A 85 1.07 9.43 7.64
CA PRO A 85 0.08 10.21 6.90
C PRO A 85 -0.67 9.35 5.88
N GLN A 86 -1.89 9.81 5.51
CA GLN A 86 -2.77 9.10 4.60
C GLN A 86 -2.18 8.92 3.18
N GLN A 87 -1.30 9.80 2.75
CA GLN A 87 -0.61 9.72 1.46
C GLN A 87 0.18 8.41 1.28
N LEU A 88 0.62 7.81 2.40
CA LEU A 88 1.35 6.53 2.42
C LEU A 88 0.44 5.31 2.56
N GLN A 89 -0.89 5.49 2.64
CA GLN A 89 -1.82 4.39 2.77
C GLN A 89 -1.95 3.58 1.48
N ILE A 90 -1.83 2.24 1.61
CA ILE A 90 -2.04 1.27 0.53
C ILE A 90 -3.39 0.57 0.74
N GLY A 91 -4.15 0.39 -0.34
CA GLY A 91 -5.41 -0.34 -0.35
C GLY A 91 -6.57 0.43 -0.95
N ILE A 92 -7.80 -0.04 -0.75
CA ILE A 92 -9.04 0.50 -1.36
C ILE A 92 -9.21 2.01 -1.11
N SER A 93 -8.99 2.46 0.13
CA SER A 93 -9.11 3.87 0.51
C SER A 93 -7.78 4.63 0.49
N GLY A 94 -6.76 4.03 -0.11
CA GLY A 94 -5.43 4.59 -0.29
C GLY A 94 -4.98 4.45 -1.74
N ARG A 95 -3.75 3.99 -1.93
CA ARG A 95 -3.13 3.82 -3.25
C ARG A 95 -3.02 2.36 -3.64
N THR A 96 -3.08 2.11 -4.94
CA THR A 96 -2.59 0.87 -5.55
C THR A 96 -1.14 1.08 -5.92
N VAL A 97 -0.29 0.12 -5.57
CA VAL A 97 1.15 0.13 -5.85
C VAL A 97 1.55 -1.11 -6.64
N ALA A 98 2.61 -1.01 -7.41
CA ALA A 98 3.13 -2.08 -8.24
C ALA A 98 4.66 -2.23 -8.09
N PRO A 99 5.19 -2.36 -6.88
CA PRO A 99 6.62 -2.48 -6.67
C PRO A 99 7.14 -3.81 -7.22
N THR A 100 8.41 -3.85 -7.62
CA THR A 100 9.10 -5.10 -7.93
C THR A 100 9.22 -5.96 -6.68
N VAL A 101 9.53 -5.33 -5.53
CA VAL A 101 9.60 -6.01 -4.23
C VAL A 101 8.77 -5.26 -3.18
N TYR A 102 7.89 -5.99 -2.52
CA TYR A 102 7.11 -5.51 -1.38
C TYR A 102 7.48 -6.30 -0.11
N ILE A 103 8.01 -5.62 0.90
CA ILE A 103 8.33 -6.23 2.20
C ILE A 103 7.25 -5.81 3.21
N SER A 104 6.45 -6.76 3.66
CA SER A 104 5.35 -6.54 4.61
C SER A 104 5.82 -6.79 6.05
N VAL A 105 5.73 -5.79 6.91
CA VAL A 105 6.16 -5.87 8.32
C VAL A 105 4.96 -5.70 9.25
N GLY A 106 4.58 -6.77 9.94
CA GLY A 106 3.50 -6.73 10.92
C GLY A 106 2.11 -6.41 10.37
N ILE A 107 1.85 -6.69 9.09
CA ILE A 107 0.57 -6.46 8.43
C ILE A 107 -0.33 -7.69 8.58
N ARG A 108 -1.60 -7.48 8.97
CA ARG A 108 -2.60 -8.55 9.09
C ARG A 108 -2.99 -9.15 7.74
N GLY A 109 -3.04 -8.33 6.68
CA GLY A 109 -3.43 -8.74 5.33
C GLY A 109 -4.94 -8.75 5.08
N ALA A 110 -5.67 -7.78 5.65
CA ALA A 110 -7.08 -7.58 5.29
C ALA A 110 -7.22 -7.27 3.79
N PHE A 111 -8.33 -7.72 3.19
CA PHE A 111 -8.62 -7.53 1.76
C PHE A 111 -8.45 -6.07 1.32
N ASN A 112 -8.93 -5.13 2.15
CA ASN A 112 -8.85 -3.70 1.86
C ASN A 112 -7.40 -3.20 1.66
N HIS A 113 -6.40 -3.88 2.20
CA HIS A 113 -4.99 -3.58 1.99
C HIS A 113 -4.43 -4.37 0.80
N THR A 114 -4.66 -5.69 0.77
CA THR A 114 -4.04 -6.58 -0.22
C THR A 114 -4.50 -6.31 -1.65
N VAL A 115 -5.71 -5.78 -1.85
CA VAL A 115 -6.20 -5.37 -3.17
C VAL A 115 -5.31 -4.27 -3.80
N GLY A 116 -4.67 -3.43 -2.98
CA GLY A 116 -3.71 -2.41 -3.43
C GLY A 116 -2.36 -2.97 -3.84
N LEU A 117 -2.10 -4.28 -3.63
CA LEU A 117 -0.84 -4.97 -3.91
C LEU A 117 -0.91 -5.96 -5.08
N GLN A 118 -2.05 -6.07 -5.76
CA GLN A 118 -2.28 -7.11 -6.80
C GLN A 118 -1.28 -7.07 -7.96
N ARG A 119 -0.56 -5.98 -8.13
CA ARG A 119 0.46 -5.79 -9.16
C ARG A 119 1.89 -5.81 -8.63
N ALA A 120 2.09 -6.13 -7.34
CA ALA A 120 3.43 -6.30 -6.78
C ALA A 120 4.10 -7.52 -7.42
N GLY A 121 5.41 -7.42 -7.69
CA GLY A 121 6.19 -8.51 -8.30
C GLY A 121 6.43 -9.63 -7.29
N VAL A 122 7.16 -9.34 -6.22
CA VAL A 122 7.45 -10.28 -5.13
C VAL A 122 6.99 -9.68 -3.80
N ILE A 123 6.23 -10.45 -3.03
CA ILE A 123 5.76 -10.08 -1.70
C ILE A 123 6.43 -10.96 -0.64
N ILE A 124 7.22 -10.33 0.23
CA ILE A 124 7.85 -10.98 1.39
C ILE A 124 7.16 -10.48 2.65
N SER A 125 6.67 -11.37 3.51
CA SER A 125 5.96 -10.96 4.72
C SER A 125 6.59 -11.49 5.99
N ILE A 126 6.71 -10.62 6.99
CA ILE A 126 7.16 -10.94 8.35
C ILE A 126 5.99 -10.70 9.31
N ASN A 127 5.59 -11.72 10.04
CA ASN A 127 4.51 -11.62 11.02
C ASN A 127 4.67 -12.67 12.12
N THR A 128 4.44 -12.29 13.38
CA THR A 128 4.43 -13.23 14.52
C THR A 128 3.23 -14.18 14.49
N ASN A 129 2.12 -13.74 13.91
CA ASN A 129 0.92 -14.57 13.76
C ASN A 129 1.02 -15.43 12.50
N ARG A 130 1.34 -16.72 12.66
CA ARG A 130 1.39 -17.70 11.56
C ARG A 130 0.09 -17.85 10.75
N ARG A 131 -1.04 -17.35 11.29
CA ARG A 131 -2.34 -17.34 10.62
C ARG A 131 -2.68 -15.99 10.00
N ALA A 132 -1.73 -15.05 9.95
CA ALA A 132 -1.95 -13.75 9.29
C ALA A 132 -2.37 -13.99 7.83
N VAL A 133 -3.46 -13.35 7.44
CA VAL A 133 -4.01 -13.48 6.07
C VAL A 133 -3.02 -12.98 5.03
N MET A 134 -2.12 -12.07 5.42
CA MET A 134 -1.06 -11.53 4.56
C MET A 134 -0.22 -12.63 3.90
N PHE A 135 0.03 -13.74 4.59
CA PHE A 135 0.78 -14.87 4.04
C PHE A 135 0.12 -15.52 2.82
N ARG A 136 -1.22 -15.38 2.65
CA ARG A 136 -1.92 -15.89 1.46
C ARG A 136 -1.62 -15.09 0.19
N SER A 137 -1.18 -13.84 0.37
CA SER A 137 -0.82 -12.93 -0.73
C SER A 137 0.69 -12.80 -0.88
N SER A 138 1.47 -13.60 -0.15
CA SER A 138 2.93 -13.49 -0.11
C SER A 138 3.57 -14.67 -0.84
N ASP A 139 4.65 -14.38 -1.57
CA ASP A 139 5.51 -15.38 -2.18
C ASP A 139 6.43 -16.04 -1.13
N PHE A 140 6.87 -15.24 -0.15
CA PHE A 140 7.69 -15.69 0.97
C PHE A 140 7.13 -15.20 2.30
N GLY A 141 7.10 -16.09 3.30
CA GLY A 141 6.58 -15.79 4.63
C GLY A 141 7.56 -16.16 5.73
N ILE A 142 7.86 -15.20 6.61
CA ILE A 142 8.69 -15.40 7.82
C ILE A 142 7.77 -15.29 9.03
N VAL A 143 7.65 -16.39 9.79
CA VAL A 143 6.84 -16.41 11.02
C VAL A 143 7.74 -16.12 12.21
N GLY A 144 7.73 -14.89 12.68
CA GLY A 144 8.54 -14.43 13.81
C GLY A 144 8.47 -12.93 14.03
N PRO A 145 9.16 -12.41 15.06
CA PRO A 145 9.23 -10.99 15.35
C PRO A 145 10.08 -10.27 14.29
N TRP A 146 9.57 -9.14 13.81
CA TRP A 146 10.26 -8.37 12.78
C TRP A 146 11.63 -7.86 13.24
N GLU A 147 11.80 -7.64 14.53
CA GLU A 147 13.04 -7.17 15.17
C GLU A 147 14.21 -8.12 14.92
N GLU A 148 13.93 -9.41 14.81
CA GLU A 148 14.95 -10.43 14.57
C GLU A 148 15.22 -10.66 13.09
N PHE A 149 14.19 -10.52 12.23
CA PHE A 149 14.25 -10.99 10.85
C PHE A 149 14.40 -9.87 9.82
N LEU A 150 13.92 -8.65 10.10
CA LEU A 150 13.92 -7.59 9.09
C LEU A 150 15.34 -7.11 8.73
N ALA A 151 16.18 -6.89 9.74
CA ALA A 151 17.54 -6.42 9.49
C ALA A 151 18.39 -7.44 8.72
N PRO A 152 18.44 -8.74 9.10
CA PRO A 152 19.12 -9.75 8.31
C PRO A 152 18.57 -9.90 6.88
N LEU A 153 17.24 -9.82 6.71
CA LEU A 153 16.60 -9.90 5.40
C LEU A 153 17.05 -8.74 4.50
N ILE A 154 16.98 -7.52 5.01
CA ILE A 154 17.41 -6.32 4.27
C ILE A 154 18.89 -6.42 3.91
N GLU A 155 19.73 -6.88 4.83
CA GLU A 155 21.18 -7.02 4.58
C GLU A 155 21.48 -8.04 3.48
N GLN A 156 20.79 -9.18 3.47
CA GLN A 156 20.95 -10.20 2.44
C GLN A 156 20.43 -9.74 1.06
N LEU A 157 19.39 -8.95 1.04
CA LEU A 157 18.78 -8.44 -0.20
C LEU A 157 19.34 -7.08 -0.64
N ARG A 158 20.16 -6.42 0.18
CA ARG A 158 20.69 -5.07 -0.06
C ARG A 158 21.18 -4.82 -1.48
N PRO A 159 22.06 -5.66 -2.09
CA PRO A 159 22.54 -5.41 -3.44
C PRO A 159 21.39 -5.34 -4.46
N LEU A 160 20.44 -6.28 -4.37
CA LEU A 160 19.26 -6.33 -5.25
C LEU A 160 18.35 -5.13 -5.05
N LEU A 161 18.07 -4.75 -3.80
CA LEU A 161 17.15 -3.66 -3.48
C LEU A 161 17.69 -2.31 -3.94
N LEU A 162 19.00 -2.07 -3.80
CA LEU A 162 19.65 -0.85 -4.29
C LEU A 162 19.65 -0.81 -5.83
N GLU A 163 20.00 -1.92 -6.50
CA GLU A 163 19.96 -2.00 -7.96
C GLU A 163 18.56 -1.68 -8.52
N LEU A 164 17.50 -2.20 -7.88
CA LEU A 164 16.12 -1.91 -8.27
C LEU A 164 15.75 -0.43 -8.09
N SER A 165 16.23 0.20 -7.01
CA SER A 165 15.97 1.61 -6.74
C SER A 165 16.72 2.54 -7.71
N GLU A 166 17.97 2.22 -8.05
CA GLU A 166 18.79 2.98 -9.02
C GLU A 166 18.22 2.93 -10.44
N ASN A 167 17.71 1.77 -10.88
CA ASN A 167 17.14 1.56 -12.21
C ASN A 167 15.75 2.22 -12.41
N ALA A 168 15.13 2.71 -11.36
CA ALA A 168 13.82 3.37 -11.42
C ALA A 168 13.89 4.91 -11.50
N ASN A 169 15.07 5.50 -11.31
CA ASN A 169 15.35 6.94 -11.42
C ASN A 169 15.91 7.28 -12.81
#